data_d5acb61fab2bc421a4dde1a8aed83ca0
#
_entry.id   d5acb61fab2bc421a4dde1a8aed83ca0
#
_cell.length_a   1.000
_cell.length_b   1.000
_cell.length_c   1.000
_cell.angle_alpha   90.00
_cell.angle_beta   90.00
_cell.angle_gamma   90.00
#
_symmetry.space_group_name_H-M   'P 1'
#
loop_
_entity.id
_entity.type
_entity.pdbx_description
1 polymer ?
#
loop_
_entity_poly.entity_id
_entity_poly.type
_entity_poly.pdbx_seq_one_letter_code
_entity_poly.pdbx_strand_id
1 'polypeptide(L)'
;SYEKFHLKEVINASGKMTILGVSKVSEAVLAAQRFGGEHFFEMSELSVQTGAFLANLLKVEDTQIVSSASAGIAQSVAALIGKGSLYHAYHPYTEKIEQREIVLPKGHNVDYGTPVEVMVAQGSGQVVEAGYTNMCSPEHVEMMISEKTAAILYIKSHHTVQKSMLTVAEAAKVAQRHKVPLIVDAAAEEDLFKYTEAGADLVIYSGAKAIEGPSAGLVVGKKEYI
;
A
#
# COMPACT_ATOMS: atom_id res chain seq x y z
N SER A 1 -20.99 -3.70 24.50
CA SER A 1 -22.25 -3.66 23.73
C SER A 1 -22.54 -2.24 23.27
N TYR A 2 -23.44 -2.08 22.33
CA TYR A 2 -23.90 -0.76 21.86
C TYR A 2 -24.44 0.09 23.00
N GLU A 3 -25.26 -0.47 23.87
CA GLU A 3 -25.79 0.21 25.06
C GLU A 3 -24.68 0.70 25.99
N LYS A 4 -23.72 -0.16 26.33
CA LYS A 4 -22.61 0.19 27.26
C LYS A 4 -21.82 1.42 26.81
N PHE A 5 -21.68 1.60 25.50
CA PHE A 5 -20.86 2.68 24.92
C PHE A 5 -21.71 3.77 24.28
N HIS A 6 -23.04 3.74 24.43
CA HIS A 6 -23.99 4.69 23.82
C HIS A 6 -23.82 4.82 22.30
N LEU A 7 -23.52 3.71 21.61
CA LEU A 7 -23.37 3.66 20.18
C LEU A 7 -24.69 3.36 19.49
N LYS A 8 -24.86 3.92 18.30
CA LYS A 8 -25.98 3.58 17.42
C LYS A 8 -25.68 2.25 16.73
N GLU A 9 -26.66 1.37 16.67
CA GLU A 9 -26.60 0.22 15.79
C GLU A 9 -26.73 0.67 14.34
N VAL A 10 -25.86 0.14 13.47
CA VAL A 10 -25.82 0.49 12.06
C VAL A 10 -26.14 -0.73 11.21
N ILE A 11 -27.15 -0.58 10.33
CA ILE A 11 -27.42 -1.52 9.24
C ILE A 11 -26.66 -0.99 8.02
N ASN A 12 -25.52 -1.63 7.71
CA ASN A 12 -24.69 -1.22 6.58
C ASN A 12 -25.26 -1.78 5.27
N ALA A 13 -25.77 -0.91 4.42
CA ALA A 13 -26.21 -1.22 3.06
C ALA A 13 -25.30 -0.56 1.98
N SER A 14 -24.17 0.05 2.40
CA SER A 14 -23.26 0.79 1.53
C SER A 14 -22.02 -0.01 1.09
N GLY A 15 -21.90 -1.29 1.48
CA GLY A 15 -20.73 -2.10 1.18
C GLY A 15 -19.54 -1.84 2.11
N LYS A 16 -18.35 -2.03 1.60
CA LYS A 16 -17.08 -1.98 2.37
C LYS A 16 -16.59 -0.53 2.58
N MET A 17 -17.23 0.18 3.49
CA MET A 17 -16.92 1.59 3.80
C MET A 17 -16.07 1.71 5.05
N THR A 18 -14.92 2.39 4.95
CA THR A 18 -13.98 2.61 6.06
C THR A 18 -14.66 3.28 7.26
N ILE A 19 -15.53 4.25 7.01
CA ILE A 19 -16.28 4.97 8.05
C ILE A 19 -17.23 4.06 8.87
N LEU A 20 -17.58 2.87 8.34
CA LEU A 20 -18.45 1.89 8.98
C LEU A 20 -17.68 0.65 9.51
N GLY A 21 -16.34 0.72 9.56
CA GLY A 21 -15.50 -0.39 10.00
C GLY A 21 -15.22 -1.44 8.91
N VAL A 22 -15.50 -1.10 7.66
CA VAL A 22 -15.24 -1.85 6.42
C VAL A 22 -16.06 -3.14 6.30
N SER A 23 -15.67 -4.22 6.99
CA SER A 23 -16.30 -5.55 6.90
C SER A 23 -16.60 -6.13 8.28
N LYS A 24 -17.69 -6.87 8.35
CA LYS A 24 -17.87 -7.86 9.42
C LYS A 24 -17.06 -9.10 9.06
N VAL A 25 -16.27 -9.57 9.99
CA VAL A 25 -15.41 -10.74 9.76
C VAL A 25 -16.18 -12.04 9.98
N SER A 26 -15.77 -13.13 9.32
CA SER A 26 -16.36 -14.44 9.46
C SER A 26 -16.00 -15.12 10.80
N GLU A 27 -16.74 -16.18 11.17
CA GLU A 27 -16.41 -16.97 12.35
C GLU A 27 -15.02 -17.60 12.29
N ALA A 28 -14.53 -17.97 11.11
CA ALA A 28 -13.17 -18.48 10.94
C ALA A 28 -12.12 -17.40 11.27
N VAL A 29 -12.36 -16.17 10.85
CA VAL A 29 -11.48 -15.03 11.17
C VAL A 29 -11.54 -14.71 12.66
N LEU A 30 -12.73 -14.72 13.28
CA LEU A 30 -12.88 -14.50 14.72
C LEU A 30 -12.16 -15.58 15.54
N ALA A 31 -12.24 -16.85 15.11
CA ALA A 31 -11.52 -17.94 15.75
C ALA A 31 -10.00 -17.77 15.66
N ALA A 32 -9.48 -17.33 14.51
CA ALA A 32 -8.06 -17.03 14.33
C ALA A 32 -7.60 -15.83 15.20
N GLN A 33 -8.42 -14.77 15.28
CA GLN A 33 -8.13 -13.63 16.16
C GLN A 33 -8.11 -14.05 17.64
N ARG A 34 -9.06 -14.90 18.05
CA ARG A 34 -9.09 -15.45 19.41
C ARG A 34 -7.84 -16.27 19.69
N PHE A 35 -7.46 -17.19 18.78
CA PHE A 35 -6.23 -17.98 18.90
C PHE A 35 -5.01 -17.08 19.07
N GLY A 36 -4.87 -16.04 18.25
CA GLY A 36 -3.77 -15.07 18.35
C GLY A 36 -3.75 -14.32 19.67
N GLY A 37 -4.94 -13.96 20.20
CA GLY A 37 -5.06 -13.27 21.49
C GLY A 37 -4.85 -14.15 22.73
N GLU A 38 -4.97 -15.46 22.61
CA GLU A 38 -4.82 -16.43 23.70
C GLU A 38 -3.41 -17.02 23.81
N HIS A 39 -2.50 -16.73 22.84
CA HIS A 39 -1.18 -17.32 22.78
C HIS A 39 -0.07 -16.28 22.63
N PHE A 40 1.13 -16.65 23.06
CA PHE A 40 2.36 -15.90 22.81
C PHE A 40 3.07 -16.47 21.57
N PHE A 41 3.69 -15.58 20.80
CA PHE A 41 4.46 -15.94 19.61
C PHE A 41 5.80 -15.22 19.64
N GLU A 42 6.82 -15.85 19.09
CA GLU A 42 8.05 -15.17 18.71
C GLU A 42 7.74 -14.29 17.50
N MET A 43 7.72 -12.96 17.68
CA MET A 43 7.19 -12.03 16.67
C MET A 43 7.99 -12.03 15.37
N SER A 44 9.31 -12.22 15.45
CA SER A 44 10.16 -12.36 14.27
C SER A 44 9.82 -13.62 13.47
N GLU A 45 9.62 -14.74 14.14
CA GLU A 45 9.22 -16.00 13.51
C GLU A 45 7.82 -15.89 12.92
N LEU A 46 6.87 -15.33 13.66
CA LEU A 46 5.49 -15.12 13.18
C LEU A 46 5.49 -14.30 11.87
N SER A 47 6.23 -13.19 11.83
CA SER A 47 6.31 -12.35 10.63
C SER A 47 6.88 -13.11 9.44
N VAL A 48 8.02 -13.81 9.63
CA VAL A 48 8.67 -14.57 8.55
C VAL A 48 7.80 -15.71 8.03
N GLN A 49 7.21 -16.50 8.93
CA GLN A 49 6.42 -17.68 8.53
C GLN A 49 5.09 -17.29 7.86
N THR A 50 4.40 -16.26 8.39
CA THR A 50 3.17 -15.78 7.77
C THR A 50 3.45 -15.10 6.43
N GLY A 51 4.54 -14.35 6.33
CA GLY A 51 5.02 -13.75 5.08
C GLY A 51 5.27 -14.82 4.02
N ALA A 52 6.07 -15.82 4.34
CA ALA A 52 6.39 -16.93 3.43
C ALA A 52 5.14 -17.73 3.00
N PHE A 53 4.20 -17.99 3.94
CA PHE A 53 2.94 -18.65 3.62
C PHE A 53 2.12 -17.87 2.60
N LEU A 54 1.94 -16.56 2.82
CA LEU A 54 1.19 -15.70 1.90
C LEU A 54 1.91 -15.52 0.56
N ALA A 55 3.24 -15.39 0.56
CA ALA A 55 4.04 -15.28 -0.65
C ALA A 55 3.85 -16.50 -1.57
N ASN A 56 3.87 -17.70 -0.97
CA ASN A 56 3.62 -18.93 -1.71
C ASN A 56 2.18 -19.00 -2.27
N LEU A 57 1.18 -18.61 -1.47
CA LEU A 57 -0.22 -18.57 -1.88
C LEU A 57 -0.46 -17.60 -3.03
N LEU A 58 0.17 -16.42 -2.97
CA LEU A 58 0.01 -15.34 -3.95
C LEU A 58 1.02 -15.41 -5.10
N LYS A 59 1.95 -16.38 -5.09
CA LYS A 59 2.99 -16.57 -6.11
C LYS A 59 3.86 -15.32 -6.32
N VAL A 60 4.21 -14.67 -5.23
CA VAL A 60 5.11 -13.51 -5.18
C VAL A 60 6.39 -13.88 -4.44
N GLU A 61 7.40 -13.01 -4.49
CA GLU A 61 8.68 -13.31 -3.83
C GLU A 61 8.59 -13.20 -2.30
N ASP A 62 7.87 -12.19 -1.79
CA ASP A 62 7.68 -12.00 -0.36
C ASP A 62 6.41 -11.20 -0.05
N THR A 63 5.99 -11.23 1.22
CA THR A 63 4.84 -10.45 1.71
C THR A 63 5.06 -9.98 3.14
N GLN A 64 4.47 -8.83 3.48
CA GLN A 64 4.46 -8.29 4.83
C GLN A 64 3.05 -7.88 5.25
N ILE A 65 2.62 -8.38 6.42
CA ILE A 65 1.39 -7.92 7.06
C ILE A 65 1.69 -6.63 7.83
N VAL A 66 0.86 -5.61 7.63
CA VAL A 66 0.98 -4.29 8.26
C VAL A 66 -0.34 -3.90 8.91
N SER A 67 -0.36 -2.84 9.70
CA SER A 67 -1.55 -2.42 10.47
C SER A 67 -2.69 -1.88 9.61
N SER A 68 -2.39 -1.38 8.40
CA SER A 68 -3.39 -0.88 7.44
C SER A 68 -2.76 -0.72 6.06
N ALA A 69 -3.56 -0.55 5.01
CA ALA A 69 -3.06 -0.20 3.68
C ALA A 69 -2.31 1.15 3.71
N SER A 70 -2.78 2.14 4.47
CA SER A 70 -2.08 3.42 4.64
C SER A 70 -0.70 3.25 5.26
N ALA A 71 -0.58 2.39 6.29
CA ALA A 71 0.72 2.02 6.85
C ALA A 71 1.59 1.27 5.82
N GLY A 72 0.98 0.45 4.98
CA GLY A 72 1.67 -0.23 3.87
C GLY A 72 2.30 0.75 2.89
N ILE A 73 1.59 1.83 2.51
CA ILE A 73 2.15 2.89 1.65
C ILE A 73 3.35 3.55 2.35
N ALA A 74 3.17 4.01 3.59
CA ALA A 74 4.23 4.68 4.34
C ALA A 74 5.48 3.80 4.53
N GLN A 75 5.28 2.53 4.89
CA GLN A 75 6.38 1.58 5.08
C GLN A 75 7.08 1.21 3.77
N SER A 76 6.33 1.01 2.68
CA SER A 76 6.91 0.77 1.35
C SER A 76 7.77 1.95 0.89
N VAL A 77 7.27 3.18 1.05
CA VAL A 77 8.04 4.40 0.76
C VAL A 77 9.30 4.46 1.61
N ALA A 78 9.20 4.23 2.93
CA ALA A 78 10.34 4.22 3.83
C ALA A 78 11.38 3.15 3.47
N ALA A 79 10.93 1.94 3.10
CA ALA A 79 11.81 0.85 2.69
C ALA A 79 12.61 1.20 1.42
N LEU A 80 11.94 1.75 0.40
CA LEU A 80 12.56 2.13 -0.86
C LEU A 80 13.53 3.32 -0.73
N ILE A 81 13.25 4.26 0.18
CA ILE A 81 14.16 5.37 0.52
C ILE A 81 15.33 4.85 1.36
N GLY A 82 15.05 4.06 2.38
CA GLY A 82 16.03 3.60 3.36
C GLY A 82 16.93 2.48 2.87
N LYS A 83 16.45 1.63 1.97
CA LYS A 83 17.21 0.49 1.39
C LYS A 83 17.91 -0.36 2.45
N GLY A 84 17.21 -0.66 3.56
CA GLY A 84 17.75 -1.43 4.68
C GLY A 84 18.71 -0.65 5.60
N SER A 85 18.86 0.66 5.44
CA SER A 85 19.72 1.48 6.28
C SER A 85 19.19 1.58 7.71
N LEU A 86 19.94 1.04 8.67
CA LEU A 86 19.63 1.20 10.09
C LEU A 86 19.66 2.68 10.52
N TYR A 87 20.55 3.48 9.92
CA TYR A 87 20.59 4.92 10.18
C TYR A 87 19.27 5.59 9.79
N HIS A 88 18.69 5.24 8.62
CA HIS A 88 17.41 5.77 8.18
C HIS A 88 16.26 5.31 9.11
N ALA A 89 16.28 4.06 9.57
CA ALA A 89 15.25 3.55 10.50
C ALA A 89 15.19 4.34 11.80
N TYR A 90 16.34 4.81 12.32
CA TYR A 90 16.42 5.65 13.52
C TYR A 90 16.28 7.15 13.24
N HIS A 91 16.51 7.58 12.02
CA HIS A 91 16.49 8.99 11.61
C HIS A 91 15.69 9.14 10.29
N PRO A 92 14.38 8.85 10.28
CA PRO A 92 13.61 8.76 9.04
C PRO A 92 13.54 10.08 8.25
N TYR A 93 13.66 11.21 8.92
CA TYR A 93 13.62 12.54 8.29
C TYR A 93 15.00 13.16 8.05
N THR A 94 16.06 12.33 8.05
CA THR A 94 17.43 12.82 7.79
C THR A 94 17.58 13.42 6.40
N GLU A 95 18.26 14.55 6.28
CA GLU A 95 18.61 15.16 4.98
C GLU A 95 19.78 14.46 4.24
N LYS A 96 20.45 13.50 4.90
CA LYS A 96 21.55 12.75 4.31
C LYS A 96 21.14 11.81 3.18
N ILE A 97 19.88 11.49 3.06
CA ILE A 97 19.33 10.68 1.97
C ILE A 97 18.58 11.62 1.02
N GLU A 98 19.11 11.84 -0.16
CA GLU A 98 18.54 12.74 -1.15
C GLU A 98 17.45 12.08 -2.00
N GLN A 99 17.51 10.76 -2.22
CA GLN A 99 16.58 10.03 -3.06
C GLN A 99 15.26 9.76 -2.32
N ARG A 100 14.34 10.74 -2.38
CA ARG A 100 13.08 10.75 -1.62
C ARG A 100 11.85 11.07 -2.46
N GLU A 101 12.03 11.43 -3.74
CA GLU A 101 10.93 11.80 -4.59
C GLU A 101 10.08 10.58 -4.95
N ILE A 102 8.78 10.71 -4.77
CA ILE A 102 7.77 9.70 -5.16
C ILE A 102 6.95 10.31 -6.27
N VAL A 103 7.16 9.84 -7.49
CA VAL A 103 6.42 10.33 -8.66
C VAL A 103 5.02 9.74 -8.64
N LEU A 104 4.00 10.58 -8.71
CA LEU A 104 2.59 10.24 -8.57
C LEU A 104 1.79 10.96 -9.65
N PRO A 105 0.92 10.28 -10.44
CA PRO A 105 -0.02 10.97 -11.32
C PRO A 105 -0.86 11.99 -10.52
N LYS A 106 -0.93 13.23 -10.98
CA LYS A 106 -1.62 14.30 -10.24
C LYS A 106 -3.07 13.95 -9.89
N GLY A 107 -3.79 13.29 -10.80
CA GLY A 107 -5.15 12.80 -10.55
C GLY A 107 -5.26 11.67 -9.53
N HIS A 108 -4.12 11.16 -9.02
CA HIS A 108 -4.04 10.15 -7.97
C HIS A 108 -3.66 10.75 -6.60
N ASN A 109 -3.29 12.02 -6.53
CA ASN A 109 -3.07 12.71 -5.25
C ASN A 109 -4.40 13.18 -4.68
N VAL A 110 -5.05 12.28 -3.95
CA VAL A 110 -6.42 12.45 -3.43
C VAL A 110 -6.46 12.25 -1.93
N ASP A 111 -7.52 12.77 -1.31
CA ASP A 111 -7.90 12.51 0.07
C ASP A 111 -9.09 11.55 0.08
N TYR A 112 -8.92 10.39 0.69
CA TYR A 112 -9.98 9.41 0.92
C TYR A 112 -10.16 9.09 2.43
N GLY A 113 -9.95 10.11 3.28
CA GLY A 113 -9.95 10.06 4.74
C GLY A 113 -8.53 10.14 5.32
N THR A 114 -7.51 9.97 4.49
CA THR A 114 -6.11 10.33 4.71
C THR A 114 -5.52 10.73 3.36
N PRO A 115 -4.97 11.94 3.21
CA PRO A 115 -4.34 12.36 1.97
C PRO A 115 -3.16 11.46 1.59
N VAL A 116 -3.05 11.13 0.31
CA VAL A 116 -1.95 10.29 -0.21
C VAL A 116 -0.58 10.90 0.12
N GLU A 117 -0.43 12.20 -0.06
CA GLU A 117 0.82 12.91 0.24
C GLU A 117 1.24 12.80 1.72
N VAL A 118 0.28 12.71 2.65
CA VAL A 118 0.58 12.52 4.08
C VAL A 118 1.15 11.12 4.33
N MET A 119 0.59 10.10 3.69
CA MET A 119 1.13 8.73 3.80
C MET A 119 2.54 8.63 3.22
N VAL A 120 2.80 9.29 2.09
CA VAL A 120 4.14 9.40 1.49
C VAL A 120 5.10 10.12 2.43
N ALA A 121 4.67 11.24 3.02
CA ALA A 121 5.48 12.02 3.98
C ALA A 121 5.79 11.23 5.27
N GLN A 122 4.87 10.40 5.76
CA GLN A 122 5.11 9.50 6.89
C GLN A 122 6.24 8.49 6.61
N GLY A 123 6.37 8.05 5.35
CA GLY A 123 7.50 7.27 4.87
C GLY A 123 8.76 8.09 4.56
N SER A 124 8.75 9.39 4.91
CA SER A 124 9.80 10.39 4.60
C SER A 124 9.98 10.70 3.11
N GLY A 125 9.02 10.34 2.27
CA GLY A 125 8.95 10.67 0.85
C GLY A 125 8.44 12.09 0.59
N GLN A 126 8.70 12.57 -0.61
CA GLN A 126 8.18 13.83 -1.14
C GLN A 126 7.43 13.55 -2.45
N VAL A 127 6.18 13.94 -2.53
CA VAL A 127 5.37 13.74 -3.74
C VAL A 127 5.87 14.67 -4.85
N VAL A 128 6.07 14.11 -6.03
CA VAL A 128 6.31 14.83 -7.29
C VAL A 128 5.15 14.48 -8.23
N GLU A 129 4.28 15.46 -8.47
CA GLU A 129 3.09 15.23 -9.30
C GLU A 129 3.45 15.19 -10.79
N ALA A 130 2.94 14.18 -11.50
CA ALA A 130 3.10 13.99 -12.94
C ALA A 130 1.79 14.25 -13.69
N GLY A 131 1.87 14.92 -14.84
CA GLY A 131 0.73 15.23 -15.69
C GLY A 131 -0.25 16.22 -15.09
N TYR A 132 -1.53 16.02 -15.38
CA TYR A 132 -2.63 16.88 -14.98
C TYR A 132 -3.66 16.11 -14.14
N THR A 133 -4.56 16.83 -13.50
CA THR A 133 -5.61 16.20 -12.67
C THR A 133 -6.44 15.17 -13.45
N ASN A 134 -6.70 15.42 -14.73
CA ASN A 134 -7.57 14.62 -15.59
C ASN A 134 -6.84 13.85 -16.68
N MET A 135 -5.52 13.91 -16.75
CA MET A 135 -4.72 13.23 -17.77
C MET A 135 -3.28 13.03 -17.32
N CYS A 136 -2.78 11.82 -17.44
CA CYS A 136 -1.38 11.50 -17.24
C CYS A 136 -0.97 10.36 -18.20
N SER A 137 -0.05 10.64 -19.10
CA SER A 137 0.54 9.63 -19.98
C SER A 137 1.87 9.09 -19.41
N PRO A 138 2.44 8.01 -19.95
CA PRO A 138 3.78 7.54 -19.59
C PRO A 138 4.84 8.62 -19.67
N GLU A 139 4.82 9.47 -20.71
CA GLU A 139 5.78 10.56 -20.92
C GLU A 139 5.71 11.61 -19.81
N HIS A 140 4.49 11.88 -19.28
CA HIS A 140 4.35 12.79 -18.16
C HIS A 140 5.05 12.26 -16.90
N VAL A 141 4.97 10.95 -16.66
CA VAL A 141 5.67 10.31 -15.54
C VAL A 141 7.17 10.35 -15.77
N GLU A 142 7.64 10.01 -16.99
CA GLU A 142 9.06 10.02 -17.33
C GLU A 142 9.71 11.39 -17.16
N MET A 143 9.04 12.48 -17.54
CA MET A 143 9.54 13.86 -17.38
C MET A 143 9.79 14.23 -15.92
N MET A 144 9.11 13.58 -14.97
CA MET A 144 9.24 13.87 -13.54
C MET A 144 10.25 12.98 -12.81
N ILE A 145 10.79 11.96 -13.47
CA ILE A 145 11.81 11.08 -12.89
C ILE A 145 13.16 11.81 -12.92
N SER A 146 13.82 11.84 -11.77
CA SER A 146 15.14 12.42 -11.56
C SER A 146 16.05 11.45 -10.79
N GLU A 147 17.29 11.85 -10.55
CA GLU A 147 18.21 11.12 -9.66
C GLU A 147 17.74 11.05 -8.21
N LYS A 148 16.79 11.93 -7.83
CA LYS A 148 16.17 11.96 -6.50
C LYS A 148 14.93 11.07 -6.39
N THR A 149 14.47 10.47 -7.49
CA THR A 149 13.30 9.61 -7.51
C THR A 149 13.59 8.27 -6.83
N ALA A 150 12.85 7.97 -5.76
CA ALA A 150 12.92 6.72 -5.03
C ALA A 150 11.94 5.68 -5.60
N ALA A 151 10.76 6.12 -6.04
CA ALA A 151 9.73 5.22 -6.59
C ALA A 151 8.69 5.98 -7.43
N ILE A 152 7.90 5.23 -8.20
CA ILE A 152 6.62 5.65 -8.76
C ILE A 152 5.53 5.07 -7.87
N LEU A 153 4.50 5.87 -7.52
CA LEU A 153 3.31 5.44 -6.80
C LEU A 153 2.08 5.55 -7.70
N TYR A 154 1.33 4.48 -7.82
CA TYR A 154 0.08 4.43 -8.56
C TYR A 154 -1.08 4.09 -7.61
N ILE A 155 -2.12 4.92 -7.55
CA ILE A 155 -3.30 4.68 -6.70
C ILE A 155 -4.43 4.12 -7.55
N LYS A 156 -4.78 2.87 -7.31
CA LYS A 156 -5.94 2.22 -7.93
C LYS A 156 -7.14 2.31 -6.99
N SER A 157 -7.91 3.36 -7.15
CA SER A 157 -9.07 3.65 -6.31
C SER A 157 -10.17 4.35 -7.10
N HIS A 158 -11.44 4.15 -6.70
CA HIS A 158 -12.57 4.89 -7.26
C HIS A 158 -12.56 6.39 -6.87
N HIS A 159 -11.75 6.79 -5.91
CA HIS A 159 -11.56 8.20 -5.56
C HIS A 159 -10.62 8.92 -6.53
N THR A 160 -9.81 8.19 -7.30
CA THR A 160 -8.83 8.74 -8.23
C THR A 160 -9.38 8.84 -9.64
N VAL A 161 -8.82 9.76 -10.42
CA VAL A 161 -9.10 9.82 -11.85
C VAL A 161 -8.41 8.64 -12.54
N GLN A 162 -9.19 7.82 -13.24
CA GLN A 162 -8.68 6.65 -13.97
C GLN A 162 -8.78 6.82 -15.49
N LYS A 163 -9.74 7.66 -15.96
CA LYS A 163 -9.89 7.95 -17.38
C LYS A 163 -8.75 8.84 -17.86
N SER A 164 -8.17 8.52 -19.00
CA SER A 164 -7.02 9.24 -19.59
C SER A 164 -5.76 9.25 -18.73
N MET A 165 -5.64 8.27 -17.83
CA MET A 165 -4.42 8.00 -17.09
C MET A 165 -3.69 6.80 -17.69
N LEU A 166 -2.36 6.77 -17.57
CA LEU A 166 -1.58 5.57 -17.89
C LEU A 166 -2.12 4.38 -17.09
N THR A 167 -2.02 3.21 -17.65
CA THR A 167 -2.35 1.95 -16.96
C THR A 167 -1.22 1.53 -16.01
N VAL A 168 -1.50 0.61 -15.08
CA VAL A 168 -0.44 0.02 -14.23
C VAL A 168 0.65 -0.64 -15.07
N ALA A 169 0.29 -1.34 -16.17
CA ALA A 169 1.27 -1.96 -17.06
C ALA A 169 2.16 -0.93 -17.80
N GLU A 170 1.62 0.24 -18.14
CA GLU A 170 2.42 1.33 -18.72
C GLU A 170 3.32 1.97 -17.66
N ALA A 171 2.81 2.17 -16.44
CA ALA A 171 3.62 2.65 -15.31
C ALA A 171 4.77 1.68 -15.00
N ALA A 172 4.52 0.36 -15.03
CA ALA A 172 5.54 -0.66 -14.85
C ALA A 172 6.63 -0.61 -15.93
N LYS A 173 6.26 -0.37 -17.19
CA LYS A 173 7.24 -0.19 -18.28
C LYS A 173 8.10 1.06 -18.08
N VAL A 174 7.52 2.16 -17.60
CA VAL A 174 8.28 3.38 -17.26
C VAL A 174 9.23 3.08 -16.11
N ALA A 175 8.72 2.48 -15.01
CA ALA A 175 9.51 2.09 -13.85
C ALA A 175 10.72 1.22 -14.24
N GLN A 176 10.49 0.20 -15.06
CA GLN A 176 11.56 -0.69 -15.56
C GLN A 176 12.61 0.04 -16.39
N ARG A 177 12.19 0.93 -17.33
CA ARG A 177 13.14 1.71 -18.15
C ARG A 177 14.05 2.59 -17.33
N HIS A 178 13.49 3.21 -16.32
CA HIS A 178 14.21 4.14 -15.43
C HIS A 178 14.85 3.48 -14.21
N LYS A 179 14.65 2.16 -14.03
CA LYS A 179 15.16 1.38 -12.89
C LYS A 179 14.72 1.96 -11.54
N VAL A 180 13.50 2.43 -11.47
CA VAL A 180 12.85 2.88 -10.24
C VAL A 180 11.70 1.92 -9.91
N PRO A 181 11.47 1.56 -8.64
CA PRO A 181 10.38 0.66 -8.27
C PRO A 181 9.00 1.29 -8.50
N LEU A 182 8.00 0.44 -8.80
CA LEU A 182 6.60 0.80 -8.87
C LEU A 182 5.84 0.26 -7.67
N ILE A 183 5.25 1.14 -6.88
CA ILE A 183 4.29 0.82 -5.82
C ILE A 183 2.87 1.00 -6.39
N VAL A 184 2.00 0.03 -6.19
CA VAL A 184 0.56 0.14 -6.52
C VAL A 184 -0.27 0.03 -5.24
N ASP A 185 -1.00 1.08 -4.89
CA ASP A 185 -2.07 0.99 -3.89
C ASP A 185 -3.31 0.40 -4.56
N ALA A 186 -3.62 -0.82 -4.22
CA ALA A 186 -4.77 -1.61 -4.68
C ALA A 186 -5.68 -1.99 -3.49
N ALA A 187 -5.78 -1.11 -2.48
CA ALA A 187 -6.41 -1.41 -1.20
C ALA A 187 -7.85 -1.95 -1.32
N ALA A 188 -8.60 -1.58 -2.37
CA ALA A 188 -9.99 -1.99 -2.57
C ALA A 188 -10.16 -3.03 -3.69
N GLU A 189 -9.11 -3.41 -4.37
CA GLU A 189 -9.16 -4.35 -5.49
C GLU A 189 -9.28 -5.80 -5.00
N GLU A 190 -10.03 -6.60 -5.73
CA GLU A 190 -10.35 -7.99 -5.34
C GLU A 190 -9.39 -9.01 -5.96
N ASP A 191 -8.75 -8.67 -7.08
CA ASP A 191 -7.76 -9.51 -7.74
C ASP A 191 -6.38 -9.28 -7.14
N LEU A 192 -5.90 -10.24 -6.38
CA LEU A 192 -4.61 -10.18 -5.66
C LEU A 192 -3.39 -10.52 -6.53
N PHE A 193 -3.58 -10.89 -7.80
CA PHE A 193 -2.51 -11.29 -8.73
C PHE A 193 -2.26 -10.22 -9.81
N LYS A 194 -3.31 -9.57 -10.26
CA LYS A 194 -3.35 -8.69 -11.43
C LYS A 194 -2.21 -7.68 -11.51
N TYR A 195 -1.87 -7.03 -10.41
CA TYR A 195 -0.94 -5.90 -10.44
C TYR A 195 0.53 -6.33 -10.34
N THR A 196 0.81 -7.43 -9.65
CA THR A 196 2.14 -8.07 -9.69
C THR A 196 2.40 -8.66 -11.07
N GLU A 197 1.41 -9.31 -11.70
CA GLU A 197 1.49 -9.79 -13.08
C GLU A 197 1.64 -8.66 -14.10
N ALA A 198 1.07 -7.48 -13.82
CA ALA A 198 1.25 -6.28 -14.65
C ALA A 198 2.64 -5.63 -14.48
N GLY A 199 3.47 -6.12 -13.56
CA GLY A 199 4.84 -5.67 -13.35
C GLY A 199 5.05 -4.68 -12.22
N ALA A 200 4.10 -4.53 -11.29
CA ALA A 200 4.32 -3.78 -10.06
C ALA A 200 5.34 -4.47 -9.17
N ASP A 201 6.24 -3.71 -8.59
CA ASP A 201 7.27 -4.23 -7.68
C ASP A 201 6.71 -4.45 -6.27
N LEU A 202 5.83 -3.57 -5.82
CA LEU A 202 5.07 -3.70 -4.58
C LEU A 202 3.59 -3.40 -4.84
N VAL A 203 2.70 -4.22 -4.27
CA VAL A 203 1.25 -3.98 -4.29
C VAL A 203 0.72 -4.00 -2.87
N ILE A 204 -0.17 -3.07 -2.55
CA ILE A 204 -0.72 -2.88 -1.21
C ILE A 204 -2.21 -3.15 -1.23
N TYR A 205 -2.66 -4.07 -0.38
CA TYR A 205 -4.07 -4.43 -0.20
C TYR A 205 -4.55 -4.11 1.21
N SER A 206 -5.85 -3.82 1.36
CA SER A 206 -6.49 -3.73 2.67
C SER A 206 -7.03 -5.09 3.10
N GLY A 207 -6.62 -5.56 4.25
CA GLY A 207 -7.11 -6.82 4.81
C GLY A 207 -8.61 -6.83 5.08
N ALA A 208 -9.19 -5.68 5.42
CA ALA A 208 -10.62 -5.56 5.71
C ALA A 208 -11.50 -5.34 4.47
N LYS A 209 -10.91 -5.08 3.29
CA LYS A 209 -11.68 -4.87 2.04
C LYS A 209 -11.83 -6.17 1.27
N ALA A 210 -11.02 -6.40 0.25
CA ALA A 210 -11.13 -7.58 -0.61
C ALA A 210 -10.96 -8.91 0.14
N ILE A 211 -10.04 -8.93 1.11
CA ILE A 211 -9.70 -10.14 1.88
C ILE A 211 -10.77 -10.46 2.96
N GLU A 212 -11.66 -9.50 3.30
CA GLU A 212 -12.71 -9.65 4.32
C GLU A 212 -12.18 -10.08 5.71
N GLY A 213 -10.94 -9.72 5.98
CA GLY A 213 -10.26 -9.94 7.25
C GLY A 213 -10.42 -8.77 8.22
N PRO A 214 -9.64 -8.75 9.29
CA PRO A 214 -9.59 -7.63 10.23
C PRO A 214 -8.94 -6.39 9.61
N SER A 215 -9.01 -5.26 10.33
CA SER A 215 -8.26 -4.07 9.98
C SER A 215 -6.76 -4.36 9.97
N ALA A 216 -6.24 -4.60 8.78
CA ALA A 216 -4.85 -4.86 8.49
C ALA A 216 -4.54 -4.39 7.07
N GLY A 217 -3.28 -4.36 6.71
CA GLY A 217 -2.82 -4.21 5.33
C GLY A 217 -1.93 -5.38 4.96
N LEU A 218 -1.79 -5.62 3.68
CA LEU A 218 -0.89 -6.61 3.11
C LEU A 218 -0.06 -5.93 2.02
N VAL A 219 1.26 -5.97 2.16
CA VAL A 219 2.21 -5.57 1.12
C VAL A 219 2.73 -6.85 0.49
N VAL A 220 2.69 -6.93 -0.83
CA VAL A 220 3.16 -8.10 -1.60
C VAL A 220 4.10 -7.65 -2.71
N GLY A 221 5.08 -8.44 -3.05
CA GLY A 221 5.94 -8.14 -4.20
C GLY A 221 7.35 -8.68 -4.10
N LYS A 222 8.32 -7.86 -4.51
CA LYS A 222 9.73 -8.23 -4.54
C LYS A 222 10.33 -8.27 -3.14
N LYS A 223 11.05 -9.34 -2.85
CA LYS A 223 11.71 -9.56 -1.56
C LYS A 223 12.71 -8.48 -1.17
N GLU A 224 13.40 -7.91 -2.15
CA GLU A 224 14.38 -6.85 -1.90
C GLU A 224 13.77 -5.54 -1.36
N TYR A 225 12.43 -5.39 -1.43
CA TYR A 225 11.68 -4.20 -1.00
C TYR A 225 10.78 -4.46 0.21
N ILE A 226 10.69 -5.72 0.67
CA ILE A 226 9.93 -6.16 1.84
C ILE A 226 10.89 -6.52 2.99
#